data_f8f63f29d474d4d639a65f7b51a5d5be
#
_entry.id   f8f63f29d474d4d639a65f7b51a5d5be
#
_cell.length_a   1.000
_cell.length_b   1.000
_cell.length_c   1.000
_cell.angle_alpha   90.00
_cell.angle_beta   90.00
_cell.angle_gamma   90.00
#
_symmetry.space_group_name_H-M   'P 1'
#
loop_
_entity.id
_entity.type
_entity.pdbx_description
1 polymer ?
#
loop_
_entity_poly.entity_id
_entity_poly.type
_entity_poly.pdbx_seq_one_letter_code
_entity_poly.pdbx_strand_id
1 'polypeptide(L)'
;NDKYLATKDAVNMLKAEFALWCWSCRGHDDSWLEMADEALAAIGIKSGDPRLMSDYSKVFDGRGTKNKNSAEVVFALQNDQSYQLTGGVSGYFTFATAAVKKEWQSAPVPIGGTQYLDYGDGFLQKLRDSRDRNGDRRVETNLGEGPYGQNEALNGGILTWPNKYIGDLSSGNMVKDADMIYYRYALAVMMCAELRYRQGRYQDALSCLNMIAFRAYGRDNFYTDASPSAVMDALVNEYFLEFPCEGVIWWALIRLDRIWDYNESLKARRNDTNILLWPIHKDSRSKNPKLTQTEGWY
;
A
#
# COMPACT_ATOMS: atom_id res chain seq x y z
N ASN A 1 21.71 -6.78 5.06
CA ASN A 1 20.86 -7.14 3.91
C ASN A 1 20.73 -5.93 3.02
N ASP A 2 21.14 -6.07 1.77
CA ASP A 2 20.93 -5.02 0.79
C ASP A 2 19.50 -5.15 0.24
N LYS A 3 18.64 -4.23 0.64
CA LYS A 3 17.22 -4.21 0.24
C LYS A 3 16.99 -3.95 -1.26
N TYR A 4 18.03 -3.59 -1.99
CA TYR A 4 17.97 -3.41 -3.44
C TYR A 4 18.31 -4.68 -4.22
N LEU A 5 18.61 -5.76 -3.52
CA LEU A 5 18.85 -7.08 -4.08
C LEU A 5 17.73 -8.05 -3.67
N ALA A 6 17.50 -9.06 -4.50
CA ALA A 6 16.57 -10.15 -4.20
C ALA A 6 17.13 -11.04 -3.07
N THR A 7 16.87 -10.65 -1.82
CA THR A 7 17.24 -11.44 -0.63
C THR A 7 16.36 -12.67 -0.48
N LYS A 8 16.74 -13.61 0.41
CA LYS A 8 15.90 -14.77 0.72
C LYS A 8 14.52 -14.37 1.21
N ASP A 9 14.42 -13.33 2.04
CA ASP A 9 13.13 -12.84 2.54
C ASP A 9 12.29 -12.26 1.40
N ALA A 10 12.89 -11.51 0.46
CA ALA A 10 12.19 -10.99 -0.71
C ALA A 10 11.63 -12.12 -1.59
N VAL A 11 12.42 -13.17 -1.83
CA VAL A 11 11.98 -14.35 -2.60
C VAL A 11 10.86 -15.10 -1.87
N ASN A 12 10.95 -15.26 -0.55
CA ASN A 12 9.91 -15.91 0.24
C ASN A 12 8.62 -15.08 0.28
N MET A 13 8.71 -13.74 0.33
CA MET A 13 7.52 -12.89 0.21
C MET A 13 6.85 -13.04 -1.15
N LEU A 14 7.63 -13.05 -2.24
CA LEU A 14 7.09 -13.31 -3.57
C LEU A 14 6.45 -14.69 -3.69
N LYS A 15 7.10 -15.74 -3.13
CA LYS A 15 6.55 -17.11 -3.08
C LYS A 15 5.21 -17.15 -2.34
N ALA A 16 5.13 -16.49 -1.19
CA ALA A 16 3.91 -16.44 -0.39
C ALA A 16 2.78 -15.69 -1.11
N GLU A 17 3.08 -14.52 -1.68
CA GLU A 17 2.10 -13.73 -2.41
C GLU A 17 1.58 -14.48 -3.65
N PHE A 18 2.47 -15.09 -4.42
CA PHE A 18 2.11 -15.92 -5.57
C PHE A 18 1.24 -17.11 -5.17
N ALA A 19 1.57 -17.79 -4.09
CA ALA A 19 0.81 -18.93 -3.60
C ALA A 19 -0.61 -18.52 -3.15
N LEU A 20 -0.74 -17.43 -2.39
CA LEU A 20 -2.04 -16.88 -2.00
C LEU A 20 -2.86 -16.44 -3.23
N TRP A 21 -2.21 -15.87 -4.24
CA TRP A 21 -2.85 -15.53 -5.50
C TRP A 21 -3.37 -16.77 -6.24
N CYS A 22 -2.55 -17.80 -6.37
CA CYS A 22 -2.94 -19.05 -7.03
C CYS A 22 -4.09 -19.74 -6.30
N TRP A 23 -4.06 -19.78 -4.97
CA TRP A 23 -5.18 -20.31 -4.19
C TRP A 23 -6.49 -19.56 -4.50
N SER A 24 -6.45 -18.24 -4.53
CA SER A 24 -7.65 -17.42 -4.77
C SER A 24 -8.20 -17.53 -6.19
N CYS A 25 -7.33 -17.68 -7.20
CA CYS A 25 -7.69 -17.54 -8.59
C CYS A 25 -7.68 -18.86 -9.38
N ARG A 26 -7.21 -19.97 -8.77
CA ARG A 26 -7.02 -21.25 -9.48
C ARG A 26 -7.62 -22.48 -8.78
N GLY A 27 -8.73 -22.31 -8.08
CA GLY A 27 -9.54 -23.44 -7.63
C GLY A 27 -9.35 -23.87 -6.19
N HIS A 28 -8.75 -23.05 -5.33
CA HIS A 28 -8.66 -23.27 -3.87
C HIS A 28 -7.94 -24.58 -3.47
N ASP A 29 -6.88 -24.94 -4.19
CA ASP A 29 -6.05 -26.10 -3.84
C ASP A 29 -5.17 -25.76 -2.63
N ASP A 30 -5.30 -26.52 -1.56
CA ASP A 30 -4.63 -26.28 -0.28
C ASP A 30 -3.11 -26.42 -0.37
N SER A 31 -2.56 -27.08 -1.39
CA SER A 31 -1.11 -27.12 -1.64
C SER A 31 -0.50 -25.71 -1.82
N TRP A 32 -1.29 -24.75 -2.30
CA TRP A 32 -0.87 -23.35 -2.35
C TRP A 32 -0.80 -22.70 -0.97
N LEU A 33 -1.71 -23.06 -0.05
CA LEU A 33 -1.63 -22.58 1.35
C LEU A 33 -0.43 -23.19 2.07
N GLU A 34 -0.09 -24.45 1.80
CA GLU A 34 1.12 -25.09 2.33
C GLU A 34 2.38 -24.36 1.83
N MET A 35 2.46 -24.07 0.53
CA MET A 35 3.55 -23.28 -0.06
C MET A 35 3.68 -21.90 0.56
N ALA A 36 2.55 -21.21 0.81
CA ALA A 36 2.56 -19.91 1.48
C ALA A 36 3.03 -20.02 2.93
N ASP A 37 2.60 -21.07 3.66
CA ASP A 37 2.99 -21.30 5.05
C ASP A 37 4.50 -21.57 5.18
N GLU A 38 5.06 -22.42 4.34
CA GLU A 38 6.51 -22.66 4.28
C GLU A 38 7.31 -21.36 4.04
N ALA A 39 6.85 -20.56 3.07
CA ALA A 39 7.53 -19.31 2.71
C ALA A 39 7.48 -18.28 3.86
N LEU A 40 6.32 -18.10 4.50
CA LEU A 40 6.15 -17.19 5.63
C LEU A 40 6.86 -17.69 6.90
N ALA A 41 6.87 -19.00 7.12
CA ALA A 41 7.64 -19.61 8.21
C ALA A 41 9.15 -19.36 8.05
N ALA A 42 9.67 -19.40 6.82
CA ALA A 42 11.07 -19.11 6.52
C ALA A 42 11.44 -17.64 6.80
N ILE A 43 10.49 -16.70 6.68
CA ILE A 43 10.66 -15.29 7.09
C ILE A 43 10.67 -15.17 8.61
N GLY A 44 9.96 -16.04 9.32
CA GLY A 44 9.94 -16.09 10.79
C GLY A 44 9.15 -14.91 11.39
N ILE A 45 7.84 -14.87 11.11
CA ILE A 45 6.96 -13.82 11.65
C ILE A 45 6.67 -14.11 13.14
N LYS A 46 6.91 -13.10 13.98
CA LYS A 46 6.68 -13.19 15.42
C LYS A 46 6.29 -11.86 16.05
N SER A 47 5.55 -11.90 17.14
CA SER A 47 5.21 -10.71 17.92
C SER A 47 6.47 -10.08 18.53
N GLY A 48 6.51 -8.75 18.55
CA GLY A 48 7.65 -7.98 19.06
C GLY A 48 8.90 -8.04 18.17
N ASP A 49 8.76 -8.48 16.90
CA ASP A 49 9.88 -8.46 15.96
C ASP A 49 10.29 -7.01 15.63
N PRO A 50 11.58 -6.66 15.83
CA PRO A 50 12.05 -5.30 15.56
C PRO A 50 11.99 -4.90 14.08
N ARG A 51 11.82 -5.87 13.15
CA ARG A 51 11.58 -5.58 11.75
C ARG A 51 10.22 -4.91 11.52
N LEU A 52 9.23 -5.11 12.40
CA LEU A 52 8.03 -4.28 12.40
C LEU A 52 8.33 -3.01 13.21
N MET A 53 8.76 -1.96 12.53
CA MET A 53 9.19 -0.73 13.19
C MET A 53 8.07 -0.12 14.03
N SER A 54 8.38 0.27 15.26
CA SER A 54 7.41 0.86 16.19
C SER A 54 6.89 2.22 15.72
N ASP A 55 7.71 2.96 14.99
CA ASP A 55 7.35 4.24 14.37
C ASP A 55 7.15 4.05 12.87
N TYR A 56 5.88 4.11 12.47
CA TYR A 56 5.47 3.93 11.08
C TYR A 56 6.07 4.99 10.14
N SER A 57 6.24 6.22 10.62
CA SER A 57 6.79 7.30 9.80
C SER A 57 8.22 7.01 9.34
N LYS A 58 8.98 6.30 10.19
CA LYS A 58 10.38 5.96 9.92
C LYS A 58 10.57 4.92 8.81
N VAL A 59 9.52 4.23 8.42
CA VAL A 59 9.56 3.32 7.28
C VAL A 59 9.73 4.09 5.96
N PHE A 60 9.10 5.27 5.86
CA PHE A 60 9.01 6.09 4.64
C PHE A 60 9.76 7.42 4.75
N ASP A 61 10.43 7.67 5.88
CA ASP A 61 11.06 8.95 6.15
C ASP A 61 12.29 9.15 5.25
N GLY A 62 12.10 9.93 4.18
CA GLY A 62 13.16 10.46 3.35
C GLY A 62 13.53 11.90 3.72
N ARG A 63 12.75 12.55 4.60
CA ARG A 63 12.92 13.97 4.93
C ARG A 63 14.11 14.20 5.84
N GLY A 64 15.19 14.73 5.29
CA GLY A 64 16.33 15.24 6.04
C GLY A 64 17.30 14.22 6.59
N THR A 65 17.00 12.95 6.60
CA THR A 65 17.88 11.92 7.15
C THR A 65 18.24 10.80 6.17
N LYS A 66 17.66 10.79 4.98
CA LYS A 66 17.83 9.72 4.00
C LYS A 66 17.71 8.34 4.65
N ASN A 67 16.67 8.15 5.47
CA ASN A 67 16.49 6.88 6.18
C ASN A 67 16.04 5.76 5.23
N LYS A 68 16.87 5.57 4.18
CA LYS A 68 16.73 4.49 3.23
C LYS A 68 17.09 3.12 3.84
N ASN A 69 17.44 3.08 5.12
CA ASN A 69 17.88 1.88 5.84
C ASN A 69 16.83 1.38 6.85
N SER A 70 15.54 1.62 6.58
CA SER A 70 14.47 1.05 7.42
C SER A 70 14.63 -0.47 7.54
N ALA A 71 14.64 -0.97 8.77
CA ALA A 71 14.70 -2.40 9.05
C ALA A 71 13.47 -3.16 8.53
N GLU A 72 12.37 -2.45 8.31
CA GLU A 72 11.12 -3.02 7.81
C GLU A 72 11.15 -3.29 6.30
N VAL A 73 11.95 -2.55 5.53
CA VAL A 73 12.03 -2.71 4.07
C VAL A 73 12.82 -3.97 3.71
N VAL A 74 12.15 -4.90 3.02
CA VAL A 74 12.71 -6.17 2.55
C VAL A 74 13.21 -6.07 1.12
N PHE A 75 12.45 -5.39 0.24
CA PHE A 75 12.84 -5.16 -1.15
C PHE A 75 12.30 -3.82 -1.66
N ALA A 76 13.17 -3.03 -2.28
CA ALA A 76 12.82 -1.75 -2.87
C ALA A 76 13.61 -1.50 -4.17
N LEU A 77 13.05 -0.69 -5.06
CA LEU A 77 13.81 -0.06 -6.13
C LEU A 77 14.39 1.25 -5.62
N GLN A 78 15.67 1.41 -5.81
CA GLN A 78 16.40 2.60 -5.37
C GLN A 78 16.01 3.80 -6.22
N ASN A 79 15.61 4.89 -5.58
CA ASN A 79 15.60 6.22 -6.14
C ASN A 79 16.70 7.03 -5.46
N ASP A 80 17.55 7.72 -6.24
CA ASP A 80 18.65 8.52 -5.72
C ASP A 80 19.00 9.63 -6.69
N GLN A 81 18.99 10.86 -6.20
CA GLN A 81 19.34 12.03 -7.02
C GLN A 81 20.77 11.95 -7.57
N SER A 82 21.70 11.40 -6.78
CA SER A 82 23.12 11.28 -7.18
C SER A 82 23.30 10.39 -8.42
N TYR A 83 22.41 9.44 -8.64
CA TYR A 83 22.38 8.56 -9.79
C TYR A 83 21.35 8.97 -10.86
N GLN A 84 20.73 10.14 -10.71
CA GLN A 84 19.63 10.61 -11.56
C GLN A 84 18.40 9.65 -11.57
N LEU A 85 18.27 8.81 -10.55
CA LEU A 85 17.16 7.90 -10.35
C LEU A 85 16.11 8.65 -9.53
N THR A 86 15.38 9.54 -10.17
CA THR A 86 14.36 10.37 -9.53
C THR A 86 13.04 10.26 -10.27
N GLY A 87 12.00 10.67 -9.60
CA GLY A 87 10.66 10.73 -10.20
C GLY A 87 9.66 9.76 -9.64
N GLY A 88 10.02 8.52 -9.30
CA GLY A 88 9.16 7.54 -8.65
C GLY A 88 7.67 7.90 -8.55
N VAL A 89 6.96 7.31 -7.64
CA VAL A 89 5.52 7.62 -7.42
C VAL A 89 5.27 9.01 -6.84
N SER A 90 6.24 9.61 -6.17
CA SER A 90 6.10 10.94 -5.55
C SER A 90 5.74 12.05 -6.54
N GLY A 91 6.17 11.91 -7.79
CA GLY A 91 5.85 12.86 -8.86
C GLY A 91 4.37 12.98 -9.15
N TYR A 92 3.58 11.95 -8.90
CA TYR A 92 2.14 11.95 -9.14
C TYR A 92 1.34 12.62 -8.02
N PHE A 93 1.94 12.84 -6.85
CA PHE A 93 1.29 13.40 -5.66
C PHE A 93 1.65 14.87 -5.42
N THR A 94 2.60 15.43 -6.17
CA THR A 94 3.06 16.80 -5.97
C THR A 94 2.20 17.80 -6.74
N PHE A 95 1.90 18.94 -6.12
CA PHE A 95 1.09 19.99 -6.73
C PHE A 95 1.86 20.80 -7.77
N ALA A 96 1.12 21.34 -8.76
CA ALA A 96 1.62 22.46 -9.53
C ALA A 96 1.83 23.67 -8.59
N THR A 97 2.97 24.34 -8.73
CA THR A 97 3.31 25.48 -7.86
C THR A 97 2.20 26.53 -7.85
N ALA A 98 1.59 26.79 -9.01
CA ALA A 98 0.49 27.75 -9.14
C ALA A 98 -0.81 27.35 -8.42
N ALA A 99 -0.96 26.08 -8.03
CA ALA A 99 -2.14 25.61 -7.29
C ALA A 99 -2.05 25.90 -5.78
N VAL A 100 -0.86 26.28 -5.29
CA VAL A 100 -0.59 26.51 -3.88
C VAL A 100 -0.36 27.99 -3.61
N LYS A 101 -0.94 28.53 -2.53
CA LYS A 101 -0.71 29.93 -2.12
C LYS A 101 0.78 30.18 -1.93
N LYS A 102 1.25 31.35 -2.39
CA LYS A 102 2.67 31.71 -2.48
C LYS A 102 3.42 31.52 -1.14
N GLU A 103 2.80 31.88 -0.05
CA GLU A 103 3.36 31.76 1.31
C GLU A 103 3.54 30.32 1.77
N TRP A 104 2.89 29.36 1.08
CA TRP A 104 2.94 27.92 1.40
C TRP A 104 3.68 27.10 0.32
N GLN A 105 4.30 27.73 -0.65
CA GLN A 105 5.06 27.06 -1.71
C GLN A 105 6.39 26.50 -1.21
N SER A 106 6.35 25.78 -0.09
CA SER A 106 7.48 25.10 0.54
C SER A 106 6.97 23.94 1.41
N ALA A 107 7.87 23.21 2.06
CA ALA A 107 7.44 22.16 3.00
C ALA A 107 6.45 22.73 4.05
N PRO A 108 5.43 21.96 4.46
CA PRO A 108 5.25 20.53 4.16
C PRO A 108 4.51 20.23 2.84
N VAL A 109 4.04 21.24 2.10
CA VAL A 109 3.26 21.05 0.87
C VAL A 109 4.17 20.59 -0.27
N PRO A 110 3.92 19.44 -0.91
CA PRO A 110 4.73 18.95 -2.00
C PRO A 110 4.39 19.70 -3.30
N ILE A 111 5.33 20.50 -3.78
CA ILE A 111 5.19 21.30 -5.01
C ILE A 111 6.20 20.86 -6.10
N GLY A 112 6.02 21.40 -7.30
CA GLY A 112 6.94 21.17 -8.44
C GLY A 112 6.53 19.98 -9.31
N GLY A 113 5.28 19.58 -9.27
CA GLY A 113 4.70 18.54 -10.13
C GLY A 113 3.36 18.94 -10.70
N THR A 114 2.61 17.93 -11.12
CA THR A 114 1.19 18.04 -11.48
C THR A 114 0.49 16.91 -10.75
N GLN A 115 -0.41 17.22 -9.84
CA GLN A 115 -1.15 16.22 -9.10
C GLN A 115 -2.05 15.41 -10.04
N TYR A 116 -1.65 14.19 -10.33
CA TYR A 116 -2.44 13.25 -11.13
C TYR A 116 -3.27 12.29 -10.27
N LEU A 117 -2.86 12.09 -9.02
CA LEU A 117 -3.47 11.14 -8.10
C LEU A 117 -3.72 11.82 -6.76
N ASP A 118 -4.91 11.59 -6.24
CA ASP A 118 -5.32 11.96 -4.88
C ASP A 118 -6.20 10.87 -4.30
N TYR A 119 -6.44 10.93 -3.01
CA TYR A 119 -7.37 10.03 -2.34
C TYR A 119 -8.82 10.44 -2.66
N GLY A 120 -9.67 9.46 -2.98
CA GLY A 120 -11.11 9.71 -3.09
C GLY A 120 -11.72 10.05 -1.72
N ASP A 121 -12.82 10.82 -1.72
CA ASP A 121 -13.48 11.33 -0.51
C ASP A 121 -13.79 10.25 0.53
N GLY A 122 -14.27 9.08 0.10
CA GLY A 122 -14.57 7.96 1.01
C GLY A 122 -13.33 7.43 1.72
N PHE A 123 -12.18 7.43 1.05
CA PHE A 123 -10.94 7.01 1.67
C PHE A 123 -10.33 8.10 2.57
N LEU A 124 -10.43 9.37 2.17
CA LEU A 124 -10.07 10.51 3.03
C LEU A 124 -10.86 10.47 4.35
N GLN A 125 -12.18 10.25 4.26
CA GLN A 125 -13.01 10.12 5.45
C GLN A 125 -12.59 8.92 6.32
N LYS A 126 -12.27 7.78 5.71
CA LYS A 126 -11.77 6.60 6.43
C LYS A 126 -10.47 6.88 7.19
N LEU A 127 -9.53 7.60 6.58
CA LEU A 127 -8.27 8.00 7.24
C LEU A 127 -8.55 8.92 8.43
N ARG A 128 -9.38 9.96 8.23
CA ARG A 128 -9.77 10.90 9.29
C ARG A 128 -10.50 10.21 10.44
N ASP A 129 -11.46 9.35 10.12
CA ASP A 129 -12.18 8.56 11.14
C ASP A 129 -11.24 7.64 11.93
N SER A 130 -10.26 7.04 11.29
CA SER A 130 -9.27 6.19 11.96
C SER A 130 -8.40 7.01 12.92
N ARG A 131 -7.95 8.19 12.50
CA ARG A 131 -7.21 9.13 13.36
C ARG A 131 -8.06 9.58 14.55
N ASP A 132 -9.25 10.10 14.28
CA ASP A 132 -10.05 10.83 15.27
C ASP A 132 -10.72 9.88 16.28
N ARG A 133 -11.15 8.68 15.87
CA ARG A 133 -11.82 7.70 16.73
C ARG A 133 -10.85 6.71 17.38
N ASN A 134 -9.80 6.33 16.68
CA ASN A 134 -8.90 5.25 17.11
C ASN A 134 -7.51 5.74 17.52
N GLY A 135 -7.15 6.98 17.22
CA GLY A 135 -5.80 7.50 17.44
C GLY A 135 -4.77 6.85 16.53
N ASP A 136 -5.15 6.57 15.27
CA ASP A 136 -4.29 5.90 14.29
C ASP A 136 -3.08 6.78 13.93
N ARG A 137 -1.92 6.37 14.39
CA ARG A 137 -0.64 7.08 14.21
C ARG A 137 -0.12 7.06 12.78
N ARG A 138 -0.67 6.20 11.91
CA ARG A 138 -0.26 6.09 10.51
C ARG A 138 -0.81 7.23 9.66
N VAL A 139 -1.89 7.86 10.09
CA VAL A 139 -2.62 8.81 9.26
C VAL A 139 -1.76 10.01 8.90
N GLU A 140 -0.98 10.55 9.81
CA GLU A 140 -0.09 11.68 9.52
C GLU A 140 0.99 11.37 8.48
N THR A 141 1.41 10.09 8.40
CA THR A 141 2.33 9.62 7.36
C THR A 141 1.61 9.35 6.04
N ASN A 142 0.37 8.86 6.10
CA ASN A 142 -0.41 8.53 4.91
C ASN A 142 -1.03 9.76 4.24
N LEU A 143 -1.49 10.73 5.04
CA LEU A 143 -2.27 11.89 4.60
C LEU A 143 -1.58 13.19 5.00
N GLY A 144 -1.21 13.99 4.01
CA GLY A 144 -0.93 15.40 4.21
C GLY A 144 -2.19 16.21 3.92
N GLU A 145 -2.48 17.20 4.75
CA GLU A 145 -3.63 18.09 4.53
C GLU A 145 -3.37 19.49 5.12
N GLY A 146 -4.04 20.50 4.55
CA GLY A 146 -3.97 21.86 5.08
C GLY A 146 -4.65 22.89 4.17
N PRO A 147 -4.96 24.08 4.72
CA PRO A 147 -5.67 25.14 4.03
C PRO A 147 -4.72 25.97 3.12
N TYR A 148 -4.04 25.30 2.20
CA TYR A 148 -2.97 25.90 1.38
C TYR A 148 -3.34 26.19 -0.06
N GLY A 149 -4.58 25.82 -0.49
CA GLY A 149 -5.04 25.97 -1.86
C GLY A 149 -5.27 27.42 -2.29
N GLN A 150 -5.05 27.71 -3.57
CA GLN A 150 -5.33 29.03 -4.16
C GLN A 150 -6.82 29.25 -4.35
N ASN A 151 -7.56 28.21 -4.67
CA ASN A 151 -8.97 28.30 -5.00
C ASN A 151 -9.84 27.72 -3.89
N GLU A 152 -10.24 28.55 -2.95
CA GLU A 152 -11.12 28.18 -1.84
C GLU A 152 -12.53 27.72 -2.31
N ALA A 153 -12.99 28.20 -3.48
CA ALA A 153 -14.31 27.83 -3.99
C ALA A 153 -14.38 26.38 -4.48
N LEU A 154 -13.26 25.81 -4.94
CA LEU A 154 -13.23 24.43 -5.43
C LEU A 154 -13.08 23.40 -4.31
N ASN A 155 -12.24 23.68 -3.29
CA ASN A 155 -11.89 22.72 -2.25
C ASN A 155 -11.96 23.32 -0.83
N GLY A 156 -12.66 24.42 -0.64
CA GLY A 156 -12.64 25.13 0.65
C GLY A 156 -11.26 25.63 1.06
N GLY A 157 -10.32 25.72 0.11
CA GLY A 157 -8.94 26.09 0.36
C GLY A 157 -8.08 24.96 0.99
N ILE A 158 -8.65 23.79 1.19
CA ILE A 158 -7.95 22.65 1.78
C ILE A 158 -7.33 21.81 0.66
N LEU A 159 -6.02 21.59 0.75
CA LEU A 159 -5.31 20.64 -0.10
C LEU A 159 -5.13 19.34 0.68
N THR A 160 -5.26 18.21 -0.03
CA THR A 160 -4.95 16.87 0.47
C THR A 160 -3.96 16.20 -0.47
N TRP A 161 -3.07 15.38 0.10
CA TRP A 161 -2.12 14.63 -0.71
C TRP A 161 -1.68 13.34 -0.01
N PRO A 162 -1.35 12.29 -0.77
CA PRO A 162 -0.63 11.14 -0.22
C PRO A 162 0.73 11.60 0.31
N ASN A 163 0.95 11.43 1.62
CA ASN A 163 2.14 11.95 2.29
C ASN A 163 3.30 10.95 2.38
N LYS A 164 3.09 9.71 1.94
CA LYS A 164 4.15 8.73 1.69
C LYS A 164 4.98 9.11 0.47
N TYR A 165 6.23 8.71 0.44
CA TYR A 165 7.12 8.86 -0.71
C TYR A 165 7.31 10.30 -1.19
N ILE A 166 7.17 11.27 -0.31
CA ILE A 166 7.33 12.68 -0.69
C ILE A 166 8.78 12.97 -1.12
N GLY A 167 9.74 12.19 -0.62
CA GLY A 167 11.16 12.40 -0.87
C GLY A 167 11.80 13.37 0.13
N ASP A 168 13.02 13.77 -0.17
CA ASP A 168 13.83 14.63 0.69
C ASP A 168 13.71 16.10 0.29
N LEU A 169 14.20 16.99 1.15
CA LEU A 169 14.36 18.42 0.87
C LEU A 169 15.84 18.72 0.62
N SER A 170 16.14 19.25 -0.56
CA SER A 170 17.47 19.74 -0.86
C SER A 170 17.43 21.23 -1.20
N SER A 171 18.09 22.04 -0.39
CA SER A 171 18.15 23.50 -0.58
C SER A 171 16.77 24.17 -0.72
N GLY A 172 15.77 23.69 0.05
CA GLY A 172 14.40 24.19 0.02
C GLY A 172 13.52 23.63 -1.09
N ASN A 173 14.05 22.76 -1.95
CA ASN A 173 13.28 22.09 -3.01
C ASN A 173 12.99 20.64 -2.66
N MET A 174 11.80 20.16 -3.05
CA MET A 174 11.46 18.75 -2.93
C MET A 174 12.26 17.92 -3.92
N VAL A 175 12.98 16.92 -3.42
CA VAL A 175 13.71 15.93 -4.22
C VAL A 175 12.91 14.65 -4.23
N LYS A 176 12.53 14.18 -5.42
CA LYS A 176 11.69 13.00 -5.62
C LYS A 176 12.55 11.73 -5.60
N ASP A 177 13.22 11.47 -4.50
CA ASP A 177 14.20 10.40 -4.33
C ASP A 177 13.77 9.29 -3.34
N ALA A 178 12.51 9.29 -2.93
CA ALA A 178 11.98 8.21 -2.10
C ALA A 178 12.04 6.88 -2.83
N ASP A 179 12.58 5.85 -2.18
CA ASP A 179 12.64 4.50 -2.72
C ASP A 179 11.25 3.94 -2.97
N MET A 180 11.08 3.19 -4.05
CA MET A 180 9.84 2.48 -4.33
C MET A 180 9.87 1.13 -3.60
N ILE A 181 9.14 1.05 -2.50
CA ILE A 181 9.07 -0.17 -1.67
C ILE A 181 8.11 -1.17 -2.32
N TYR A 182 8.60 -2.37 -2.59
CA TYR A 182 7.79 -3.50 -3.05
C TYR A 182 7.41 -4.43 -1.91
N TYR A 183 8.38 -4.77 -1.05
CA TYR A 183 8.15 -5.65 0.08
C TYR A 183 8.69 -5.03 1.36
N ARG A 184 7.86 -5.07 2.40
CA ARG A 184 8.24 -4.74 3.76
C ARG A 184 7.62 -5.74 4.75
N TYR A 185 8.22 -5.85 5.92
CA TYR A 185 7.85 -6.87 6.90
C TYR A 185 6.37 -6.85 7.30
N ALA A 186 5.75 -5.67 7.38
CA ALA A 186 4.31 -5.55 7.64
C ALA A 186 3.46 -6.28 6.58
N LEU A 187 3.89 -6.30 5.31
CA LEU A 187 3.17 -7.07 4.28
C LEU A 187 3.29 -8.58 4.51
N ALA A 188 4.44 -9.08 5.01
CA ALA A 188 4.57 -10.47 5.40
C ALA A 188 3.63 -10.82 6.57
N VAL A 189 3.50 -9.92 7.55
CA VAL A 189 2.54 -10.08 8.66
C VAL A 189 1.11 -10.14 8.16
N MET A 190 0.72 -9.27 7.21
CA MET A 190 -0.62 -9.27 6.63
C MET A 190 -0.89 -10.49 5.77
N MET A 191 0.09 -10.96 4.99
CA MET A 191 -0.03 -12.22 4.25
C MET A 191 -0.16 -13.42 5.20
N CYS A 192 0.51 -13.39 6.35
CA CYS A 192 0.31 -14.40 7.40
C CYS A 192 -1.12 -14.36 7.96
N ALA A 193 -1.66 -13.19 8.25
CA ALA A 193 -3.04 -13.05 8.70
C ALA A 193 -4.03 -13.59 7.64
N GLU A 194 -3.83 -13.26 6.37
CA GLU A 194 -4.61 -13.77 5.25
C GLU A 194 -4.53 -15.30 5.15
N LEU A 195 -3.33 -15.87 5.25
CA LEU A 195 -3.12 -17.32 5.23
C LEU A 195 -3.87 -18.00 6.38
N ARG A 196 -3.74 -17.50 7.62
CA ARG A 196 -4.43 -18.07 8.78
C ARG A 196 -5.95 -17.99 8.63
N TYR A 197 -6.46 -16.88 8.09
CA TYR A 197 -7.88 -16.74 7.76
C TYR A 197 -8.33 -17.85 6.78
N ARG A 198 -7.59 -18.08 5.70
CA ARG A 198 -7.92 -19.11 4.69
C ARG A 198 -7.86 -20.54 5.22
N GLN A 199 -6.99 -20.78 6.20
CA GLN A 199 -6.90 -22.05 6.93
C GLN A 199 -8.00 -22.22 7.99
N GLY A 200 -8.92 -21.27 8.15
CA GLY A 200 -9.95 -21.29 9.22
C GLY A 200 -9.40 -21.01 10.62
N ARG A 201 -8.15 -20.58 10.73
CA ARG A 201 -7.44 -20.29 11.98
C ARG A 201 -7.62 -18.82 12.37
N TYR A 202 -8.85 -18.43 12.62
CA TYR A 202 -9.22 -17.02 12.80
C TYR A 202 -8.55 -16.34 13.99
N GLN A 203 -8.34 -17.07 15.11
CA GLN A 203 -7.64 -16.52 16.27
C GLN A 203 -6.15 -16.22 15.95
N ASP A 204 -5.50 -17.06 15.16
CA ASP A 204 -4.13 -16.84 14.72
C ASP A 204 -4.06 -15.67 13.71
N ALA A 205 -5.07 -15.52 12.85
CA ALA A 205 -5.20 -14.37 11.97
C ALA A 205 -5.29 -13.06 12.78
N LEU A 206 -6.13 -13.03 13.85
CA LEU A 206 -6.22 -11.89 14.75
C LEU A 206 -4.89 -11.60 15.44
N SER A 207 -4.13 -12.62 15.81
CA SER A 207 -2.81 -12.43 16.42
C SER A 207 -1.86 -11.66 15.48
N CYS A 208 -1.85 -12.00 14.19
CA CYS A 208 -1.09 -11.26 13.19
C CYS A 208 -1.63 -9.83 13.00
N LEU A 209 -2.95 -9.67 12.85
CA LEU A 209 -3.58 -8.35 12.70
C LEU A 209 -3.30 -7.44 13.89
N ASN A 210 -3.33 -7.98 15.10
CA ASN A 210 -3.06 -7.21 16.30
C ASN A 210 -1.60 -6.75 16.41
N MET A 211 -0.64 -7.39 15.73
CA MET A 211 0.72 -6.85 15.63
C MET A 211 0.72 -5.49 14.87
N ILE A 212 0.00 -5.42 13.75
CA ILE A 212 -0.15 -4.18 12.96
C ILE A 212 -0.95 -3.15 13.76
N ALA A 213 -2.08 -3.56 14.33
CA ALA A 213 -2.96 -2.71 15.11
C ALA A 213 -2.27 -2.12 16.36
N PHE A 214 -1.44 -2.90 17.05
CA PHE A 214 -0.67 -2.40 18.19
C PHE A 214 0.25 -1.23 17.79
N ARG A 215 0.98 -1.37 16.68
CA ARG A 215 1.80 -0.28 16.16
C ARG A 215 0.95 0.95 15.82
N ALA A 216 -0.20 0.72 15.16
CA ALA A 216 -1.07 1.79 14.67
C ALA A 216 -1.78 2.53 15.80
N TYR A 217 -2.37 1.80 16.74
CA TYR A 217 -3.29 2.34 17.75
C TYR A 217 -2.70 2.37 19.17
N GLY A 218 -1.58 1.69 19.41
CA GLY A 218 -0.96 1.59 20.74
C GLY A 218 -1.81 0.82 21.75
N ARG A 219 -2.69 -0.06 21.29
CA ARG A 219 -3.60 -0.85 22.12
C ARG A 219 -3.41 -2.34 21.84
N ASP A 220 -3.20 -3.12 22.89
CA ASP A 220 -3.19 -4.58 22.81
C ASP A 220 -4.58 -5.10 22.48
N ASN A 221 -4.63 -6.18 21.70
CA ASN A 221 -5.86 -6.87 21.33
C ASN A 221 -6.95 -5.91 20.80
N PHE A 222 -6.57 -5.04 19.88
CA PHE A 222 -7.49 -4.09 19.26
C PHE A 222 -8.65 -4.82 18.54
N TYR A 223 -8.34 -5.91 17.86
CA TYR A 223 -9.29 -6.84 17.26
C TYR A 223 -9.47 -8.05 18.19
N THR A 224 -10.71 -8.32 18.61
CA THR A 224 -11.05 -9.38 19.58
C THR A 224 -12.06 -10.40 19.05
N ASP A 225 -12.88 -10.03 18.05
CA ASP A 225 -13.90 -10.91 17.48
C ASP A 225 -13.26 -11.82 16.41
N ALA A 226 -13.18 -13.12 16.71
CA ALA A 226 -12.63 -14.14 15.83
C ALA A 226 -13.68 -14.76 14.88
N SER A 227 -14.86 -14.14 14.73
CA SER A 227 -15.80 -14.60 13.70
C SER A 227 -15.22 -14.36 12.30
N PRO A 228 -15.52 -15.25 11.32
CA PRO A 228 -14.97 -15.12 9.97
C PRO A 228 -15.20 -13.74 9.32
N SER A 229 -16.39 -13.18 9.54
CA SER A 229 -16.75 -11.85 9.01
C SER A 229 -15.93 -10.74 9.65
N ALA A 230 -15.78 -10.74 10.98
CA ALA A 230 -15.03 -9.72 11.69
C ALA A 230 -13.53 -9.76 11.35
N VAL A 231 -12.96 -10.96 11.21
CA VAL A 231 -11.55 -11.11 10.78
C VAL A 231 -11.35 -10.64 9.35
N MET A 232 -12.29 -10.94 8.43
CA MET A 232 -12.24 -10.44 7.06
C MET A 232 -12.31 -8.91 7.02
N ASP A 233 -13.22 -8.31 7.78
CA ASP A 233 -13.35 -6.86 7.83
C ASP A 233 -12.10 -6.19 8.43
N ALA A 234 -11.48 -6.81 9.44
CA ALA A 234 -10.22 -6.37 10.00
C ALA A 234 -9.05 -6.47 9.00
N LEU A 235 -8.96 -7.59 8.24
CA LEU A 235 -7.98 -7.77 7.15
C LEU A 235 -8.09 -6.65 6.12
N VAL A 236 -9.28 -6.41 5.61
CA VAL A 236 -9.51 -5.37 4.61
C VAL A 236 -9.21 -4.00 5.17
N ASN A 237 -9.65 -3.72 6.41
CA ASN A 237 -9.37 -2.45 7.07
C ASN A 237 -7.88 -2.18 7.20
N GLU A 238 -7.11 -3.17 7.64
CA GLU A 238 -5.67 -3.01 7.80
C GLU A 238 -4.95 -2.90 6.45
N TYR A 239 -5.37 -3.60 5.40
CA TYR A 239 -4.83 -3.38 4.05
C TYR A 239 -5.02 -1.92 3.60
N PHE A 240 -6.19 -1.33 3.82
CA PHE A 240 -6.44 0.06 3.45
C PHE A 240 -5.60 1.05 4.24
N LEU A 241 -5.50 0.89 5.57
CA LEU A 241 -4.84 1.87 6.44
C LEU A 241 -3.32 1.72 6.46
N GLU A 242 -2.82 0.51 6.22
CA GLU A 242 -1.40 0.20 6.26
C GLU A 242 -0.67 0.48 4.95
N PHE A 243 -1.31 0.20 3.79
CA PHE A 243 -0.64 0.20 2.49
C PHE A 243 -1.14 1.23 1.46
N PRO A 244 -1.62 2.42 1.85
CA PRO A 244 -1.94 3.42 0.83
C PRO A 244 -0.72 3.71 -0.05
N CYS A 245 -0.93 3.82 -1.36
CA CYS A 245 0.10 4.15 -2.36
C CYS A 245 1.27 3.16 -2.50
N GLU A 246 1.17 1.96 -1.95
CA GLU A 246 2.20 0.91 -2.07
C GLU A 246 1.89 -0.13 -3.17
N GLY A 247 0.78 0.02 -3.90
CA GLY A 247 0.39 -0.92 -4.96
C GLY A 247 -0.19 -2.25 -4.45
N VAL A 248 -0.39 -2.40 -3.14
CA VAL A 248 -0.79 -3.67 -2.49
C VAL A 248 -2.30 -3.87 -2.46
N ILE A 249 -3.06 -2.80 -2.20
CA ILE A 249 -4.50 -2.86 -1.86
C ILE A 249 -5.32 -3.51 -2.97
N TRP A 250 -5.10 -3.12 -4.22
CA TRP A 250 -5.81 -3.66 -5.38
C TRP A 250 -5.74 -5.18 -5.45
N TRP A 251 -4.54 -5.72 -5.34
CA TRP A 251 -4.30 -7.16 -5.43
C TRP A 251 -4.84 -7.92 -4.21
N ALA A 252 -4.72 -7.33 -3.03
CA ALA A 252 -5.29 -7.90 -1.81
C ALA A 252 -6.82 -7.99 -1.89
N LEU A 253 -7.50 -6.92 -2.34
CA LEU A 253 -8.95 -6.92 -2.50
C LEU A 253 -9.44 -7.95 -3.53
N ILE A 254 -8.70 -8.15 -4.63
CA ILE A 254 -9.02 -9.20 -5.61
C ILE A 254 -8.87 -10.58 -4.96
N ARG A 255 -7.75 -10.85 -4.30
CA ARG A 255 -7.53 -12.14 -3.62
C ARG A 255 -8.61 -12.44 -2.58
N LEU A 256 -9.06 -11.42 -1.85
CA LEU A 256 -10.08 -11.54 -0.80
C LEU A 256 -11.52 -11.53 -1.35
N ASP A 257 -11.72 -11.41 -2.66
CA ASP A 257 -13.02 -11.23 -3.33
C ASP A 257 -13.82 -10.02 -2.79
N ARG A 258 -13.11 -8.97 -2.35
CA ARG A 258 -13.69 -7.78 -1.75
C ARG A 258 -13.58 -6.52 -2.64
N ILE A 259 -12.98 -6.63 -3.84
CA ILE A 259 -12.83 -5.50 -4.77
C ILE A 259 -14.17 -4.90 -5.18
N TRP A 260 -15.20 -5.71 -5.24
CA TRP A 260 -16.56 -5.33 -5.62
C TRP A 260 -17.26 -4.43 -4.60
N ASP A 261 -16.84 -4.49 -3.33
CA ASP A 261 -17.42 -3.71 -2.25
C ASP A 261 -16.89 -2.28 -2.21
N TYR A 262 -15.74 -2.02 -2.83
CA TYR A 262 -15.01 -0.75 -2.75
C TYR A 262 -14.88 -0.02 -4.08
N ASN A 263 -15.44 -0.56 -5.16
CA ASN A 263 -15.44 0.08 -6.47
C ASN A 263 -16.80 -0.08 -7.14
N GLU A 264 -17.60 0.98 -7.11
CA GLU A 264 -18.98 0.97 -7.65
C GLU A 264 -19.02 0.63 -9.14
N SER A 265 -18.04 1.08 -9.92
CA SER A 265 -17.96 0.78 -11.35
C SER A 265 -17.73 -0.71 -11.60
N LEU A 266 -16.92 -1.36 -10.76
CA LEU A 266 -16.67 -2.80 -10.85
C LEU A 266 -17.83 -3.62 -10.27
N LYS A 267 -18.48 -3.15 -9.20
CA LYS A 267 -19.61 -3.83 -8.58
C LYS A 267 -20.71 -4.16 -9.58
N ALA A 268 -21.06 -3.19 -10.42
CA ALA A 268 -22.06 -3.36 -11.49
C ALA A 268 -21.59 -4.36 -12.57
N ARG A 269 -20.31 -4.63 -12.67
CA ARG A 269 -19.66 -5.45 -13.69
C ARG A 269 -19.07 -6.76 -13.16
N ARG A 270 -19.46 -7.18 -11.97
CA ARG A 270 -18.91 -8.39 -11.32
C ARG A 270 -19.03 -9.65 -12.19
N ASN A 271 -20.07 -9.72 -13.01
CA ASN A 271 -20.33 -10.87 -13.89
C ASN A 271 -19.72 -10.72 -15.28
N ASP A 272 -19.05 -9.61 -15.57
CA ASP A 272 -18.41 -9.42 -16.87
C ASP A 272 -17.11 -10.26 -16.92
N THR A 273 -16.99 -11.02 -18.00
CA THR A 273 -15.84 -11.91 -18.20
C THR A 273 -14.52 -11.11 -18.16
N ASN A 274 -13.61 -11.54 -17.32
CA ASN A 274 -12.25 -11.01 -17.21
C ASN A 274 -12.14 -9.49 -16.96
N ILE A 275 -13.16 -8.87 -16.34
CA ILE A 275 -13.16 -7.42 -16.07
C ILE A 275 -11.98 -6.97 -15.20
N LEU A 276 -11.44 -7.82 -14.34
CA LEU A 276 -10.28 -7.54 -13.50
C LEU A 276 -8.94 -7.72 -14.23
N LEU A 277 -8.94 -8.30 -15.43
CA LEU A 277 -7.75 -8.40 -16.27
C LEU A 277 -7.64 -7.18 -17.18
N TRP A 278 -6.42 -6.81 -17.50
CA TRP A 278 -6.18 -5.68 -18.39
C TRP A 278 -6.26 -6.09 -19.86
N PRO A 279 -6.77 -5.21 -20.74
CA PRO A 279 -6.71 -5.46 -22.18
C PRO A 279 -5.28 -5.39 -22.68
N ILE A 280 -4.99 -6.21 -23.69
CA ILE A 280 -3.70 -6.11 -24.39
C ILE A 280 -3.75 -4.88 -25.31
N HIS A 281 -2.76 -3.99 -25.17
CA HIS A 281 -2.70 -2.75 -25.95
C HIS A 281 -2.68 -3.04 -27.46
N LYS A 282 -3.41 -2.23 -28.23
CA LYS A 282 -3.56 -2.40 -29.69
C LYS A 282 -2.23 -2.50 -30.43
N ASP A 283 -1.21 -1.69 -30.03
CA ASP A 283 0.09 -1.69 -30.69
C ASP A 283 0.86 -2.99 -30.44
N SER A 284 0.69 -3.62 -29.29
CA SER A 284 1.29 -4.93 -29.01
C SER A 284 0.68 -6.02 -29.91
N ARG A 285 -0.64 -5.98 -30.09
CA ARG A 285 -1.33 -6.90 -31.01
C ARG A 285 -0.95 -6.66 -32.47
N SER A 286 -0.82 -5.39 -32.88
CA SER A 286 -0.41 -5.04 -34.24
C SER A 286 1.02 -5.52 -34.56
N LYS A 287 1.91 -5.50 -33.55
CA LYS A 287 3.30 -5.98 -33.70
C LYS A 287 3.43 -7.50 -33.62
N ASN A 288 2.49 -8.17 -32.99
CA ASN A 288 2.47 -9.63 -32.87
C ASN A 288 1.08 -10.20 -33.15
N PRO A 289 0.81 -10.64 -34.41
CA PRO A 289 -0.49 -11.20 -34.82
C PRO A 289 -0.93 -12.47 -34.06
N LYS A 290 -0.02 -13.12 -33.33
CA LYS A 290 -0.34 -14.26 -32.46
C LYS A 290 -0.94 -13.87 -31.12
N LEU A 291 -0.92 -12.58 -30.76
CA LEU A 291 -1.56 -12.09 -29.54
C LEU A 291 -3.05 -11.85 -29.78
N THR A 292 -3.86 -12.66 -29.14
CA THR A 292 -5.31 -12.46 -29.06
C THR A 292 -5.65 -11.52 -27.91
N GLN A 293 -6.72 -10.75 -28.06
CA GLN A 293 -7.20 -9.90 -26.97
C GLN A 293 -7.66 -10.74 -25.78
N THR A 294 -7.49 -10.20 -24.57
CA THR A 294 -8.11 -10.76 -23.37
C THR A 294 -9.62 -10.87 -23.61
N GLU A 295 -10.19 -12.06 -23.40
CA GLU A 295 -11.64 -12.29 -23.53
C GLU A 295 -12.41 -11.29 -22.66
N GLY A 296 -13.49 -10.74 -23.20
CA GLY A 296 -14.28 -9.67 -22.54
C GLY A 296 -13.83 -8.24 -22.88
N TRP A 297 -12.70 -8.07 -23.59
CA TRP A 297 -12.19 -6.78 -24.08
C TRP A 297 -12.16 -6.75 -25.61
N TYR A 298 -12.46 -5.57 -26.21
CA TYR A 298 -12.55 -5.36 -27.65
C TYR A 298 -11.32 -4.64 -28.24
#